data_ebb5131296b189a7dd39c0ceb134902e
#
_entry.id   ebb5131296b189a7dd39c0ceb134902e
#
_cell.length_a   1.000
_cell.length_b   1.000
_cell.length_c   1.000
_cell.angle_alpha   90.00
_cell.angle_beta   90.00
_cell.angle_gamma   90.00
#
_symmetry.space_group_name_H-M   'P 1'
#
loop_
_entity.id
_entity.type
_entity.pdbx_description
1 polymer ?
#
loop_
_entity_poly.entity_id
_entity_poly.type
_entity_poly.pdbx_seq_one_letter_code
_entity_poly.pdbx_strand_id
1 'polypeptide(L)'
;MHARLTVESRDAFLFAACCEYVDHLSADDSGDAAVIALRSRDPDARLYCVARGTGCVAFDGTAVHYRVEASEPLPSDTRPEPYRQLHLSGACERHVLLEFVSQSLARHRVRMTAPRGLDGAGVMRYVWDEDSQCWGTGRLVPRRPPSSLFLPPGALEDVLCDLQSYLQPHTGALYSTLHMAPTRVYMLRGPPGSAKTSTLHCLASEARRNLAVLNFTPRTTDDDLRSALRTLPEGALVCIEDIDCLFDKRGARNHGVNFSALLAALDGTYGARQCEEPLTVLLTTNSLESLDLALRRRVDYAMDFGYATRQQCKSMFAAFVPSAPASSFEAVWAHVGGRTFATSVFAKFLLRALQQPHRDPARCLSAFDDLLACTYAGDDRVLAYMT
;
A
#
# COMPACT_ATOMS: atom_id res chain seq x y z
N MET A 1 6.86 19.18 -41.31
CA MET A 1 6.61 17.72 -41.10
C MET A 1 5.42 17.55 -40.22
N HIS A 2 4.56 16.55 -40.44
CA HIS A 2 3.48 16.21 -39.52
C HIS A 2 3.89 14.97 -38.72
N ALA A 3 4.10 15.16 -37.42
CA ALA A 3 4.37 14.04 -36.52
C ALA A 3 3.05 13.44 -35.98
N ARG A 4 3.06 12.14 -35.73
CA ARG A 4 1.95 11.41 -35.06
C ARG A 4 2.52 10.44 -34.07
N LEU A 5 1.83 10.29 -32.91
CA LEU A 5 2.13 9.34 -31.86
C LEU A 5 0.83 8.76 -31.34
N THR A 6 0.80 7.47 -31.02
CA THR A 6 -0.36 6.81 -30.41
C THR A 6 0.08 6.20 -29.07
N VAL A 7 -0.71 6.47 -28.04
CA VAL A 7 -0.54 5.91 -26.69
C VAL A 7 -1.75 5.02 -26.38
N GLU A 8 -1.52 3.76 -26.04
CA GLU A 8 -2.59 2.80 -25.75
C GLU A 8 -2.88 2.72 -24.25
N SER A 9 -4.16 2.58 -23.90
CA SER A 9 -4.57 2.40 -22.50
C SER A 9 -4.13 1.06 -21.89
N ARG A 10 -3.55 0.16 -22.71
CA ARG A 10 -2.86 -1.05 -22.23
C ARG A 10 -1.62 -0.71 -21.42
N ASP A 11 -0.93 0.41 -21.74
CA ASP A 11 -0.01 1.06 -20.82
C ASP A 11 -0.79 2.10 -20.00
N ALA A 12 -1.47 1.60 -18.95
CA ALA A 12 -2.37 2.42 -18.14
C ALA A 12 -1.68 3.64 -17.53
N PHE A 13 -0.42 3.51 -17.13
CA PHE A 13 0.37 4.58 -16.54
C PHE A 13 0.68 5.68 -17.55
N LEU A 14 1.19 5.30 -18.70
CA LEU A 14 1.53 6.25 -19.78
C LEU A 14 0.28 6.94 -20.32
N PHE A 15 -0.79 6.19 -20.54
CA PHE A 15 -2.06 6.72 -21.01
C PHE A 15 -2.66 7.73 -20.03
N ALA A 16 -2.70 7.40 -18.74
CA ALA A 16 -3.18 8.29 -17.69
C ALA A 16 -2.34 9.57 -17.60
N ALA A 17 -1.01 9.43 -17.66
CA ALA A 17 -0.07 10.56 -17.63
C ALA A 17 -0.34 11.54 -18.78
N CYS A 18 -0.49 11.03 -20.00
CA CYS A 18 -0.75 11.86 -21.17
C CYS A 18 -2.13 12.53 -21.14
N CYS A 19 -3.18 11.80 -20.71
CA CYS A 19 -4.52 12.36 -20.55
C CYS A 19 -4.56 13.48 -19.50
N GLU A 20 -3.94 13.29 -18.35
CA GLU A 20 -3.85 14.31 -17.29
C GLU A 20 -3.08 15.56 -17.77
N TYR A 21 -2.04 15.35 -18.58
CA TYR A 21 -1.25 16.48 -19.09
C TYR A 21 -2.03 17.30 -20.13
N VAL A 22 -2.78 16.61 -21.00
CA VAL A 22 -3.72 17.27 -21.92
C VAL A 22 -4.74 18.10 -21.15
N ASP A 23 -5.36 17.54 -20.12
CA ASP A 23 -6.34 18.25 -19.28
C ASP A 23 -5.73 19.49 -18.61
N HIS A 24 -4.49 19.36 -18.11
CA HIS A 24 -3.78 20.49 -17.50
C HIS A 24 -3.53 21.63 -18.47
N LEU A 25 -3.00 21.31 -19.65
CA LEU A 25 -2.72 22.33 -20.68
C LEU A 25 -4.02 22.95 -21.24
N SER A 26 -5.12 22.18 -21.24
CA SER A 26 -6.44 22.68 -21.67
C SER A 26 -7.06 23.63 -20.65
N ALA A 27 -6.76 23.47 -19.36
CA ALA A 27 -7.30 24.33 -18.29
C ALA A 27 -6.69 25.74 -18.28
N ASP A 28 -5.46 25.90 -18.78
CA ASP A 28 -4.80 27.20 -18.86
C ASP A 28 -5.37 28.07 -20.00
N ASP A 29 -6.03 27.44 -20.99
CA ASP A 29 -6.49 28.15 -22.22
C ASP A 29 -8.00 28.50 -22.25
N SER A 30 -8.81 27.86 -21.40
CA SER A 30 -10.26 28.19 -21.33
C SER A 30 -10.89 27.62 -20.07
N GLY A 31 -11.57 28.47 -19.29
CA GLY A 31 -12.23 28.13 -18.02
C GLY A 31 -13.40 27.13 -18.08
N ASP A 32 -13.44 26.22 -19.05
CA ASP A 32 -14.55 25.30 -19.31
C ASP A 32 -14.03 23.88 -19.63
N ALA A 33 -13.10 23.37 -18.82
CA ALA A 33 -12.65 21.97 -18.91
C ALA A 33 -13.58 21.08 -18.07
N ALA A 34 -14.60 20.51 -18.72
CA ALA A 34 -15.43 19.48 -18.08
C ALA A 34 -14.67 18.13 -18.07
N VAL A 35 -14.17 17.72 -16.92
CA VAL A 35 -13.63 16.37 -16.69
C VAL A 35 -14.80 15.38 -16.57
N ILE A 36 -14.94 14.47 -17.52
CA ILE A 36 -15.90 13.37 -17.39
C ILE A 36 -15.22 12.26 -16.61
N ALA A 37 -15.59 12.11 -15.35
CA ALA A 37 -15.25 10.92 -14.58
C ALA A 37 -15.96 9.72 -15.20
N LEU A 38 -15.22 8.78 -15.78
CA LEU A 38 -15.78 7.49 -16.14
C LEU A 38 -16.12 6.73 -14.86
N ARG A 39 -17.36 6.24 -14.78
CA ARG A 39 -17.78 5.36 -13.71
C ARG A 39 -17.00 4.05 -13.83
N SER A 40 -16.00 3.91 -12.99
CA SER A 40 -15.47 2.60 -12.57
C SER A 40 -16.55 1.90 -11.75
N ARG A 41 -16.52 0.56 -11.70
CA ARG A 41 -17.29 -0.20 -10.71
C ARG A 41 -16.89 0.11 -9.27
N ASP A 42 -15.73 0.74 -9.08
CA ASP A 42 -15.27 1.34 -7.84
C ASP A 42 -15.74 2.80 -7.81
N PRO A 43 -16.64 3.20 -6.89
CA PRO A 43 -17.16 4.56 -6.79
C PRO A 43 -16.08 5.61 -6.46
N ASP A 44 -14.92 5.19 -5.94
CA ASP A 44 -13.79 6.06 -5.59
C ASP A 44 -12.71 6.14 -6.69
N ALA A 45 -12.78 5.29 -7.72
CA ALA A 45 -11.84 5.32 -8.84
C ALA A 45 -12.22 6.41 -9.84
N ARG A 46 -11.57 7.56 -9.71
CA ARG A 46 -11.61 8.60 -10.74
C ARG A 46 -10.68 8.21 -11.89
N LEU A 47 -11.23 7.49 -12.88
CA LEU A 47 -10.58 7.33 -14.17
C LEU A 47 -10.61 8.67 -14.89
N TYR A 48 -9.48 9.37 -14.92
CA TYR A 48 -9.35 10.60 -15.70
C TYR A 48 -9.47 10.26 -17.18
N CYS A 49 -10.47 10.83 -17.82
CA CYS A 49 -10.59 10.83 -19.27
C CYS A 49 -10.65 12.28 -19.72
N VAL A 50 -9.95 12.59 -20.79
CA VAL A 50 -10.12 13.88 -21.44
C VAL A 50 -11.60 14.03 -21.79
N ALA A 51 -12.24 15.10 -21.31
CA ALA A 51 -13.69 15.31 -21.44
C ALA A 51 -14.13 15.44 -22.90
N ARG A 52 -13.27 15.97 -23.76
CA ARG A 52 -13.48 16.05 -25.19
C ARG A 52 -12.63 14.98 -25.86
N GLY A 53 -13.25 14.05 -26.58
CA GLY A 53 -12.56 13.01 -27.33
C GLY A 53 -11.58 13.55 -28.37
N THR A 54 -11.64 14.85 -28.68
CA THR A 54 -10.71 15.53 -29.61
C THR A 54 -10.49 16.97 -29.16
N GLY A 55 -9.28 17.49 -29.36
CA GLY A 55 -8.94 18.87 -29.06
C GLY A 55 -7.54 19.25 -29.52
N CYS A 56 -7.12 20.43 -29.10
CA CYS A 56 -5.79 20.96 -29.36
C CYS A 56 -5.27 21.63 -28.09
N VAL A 57 -4.01 21.42 -27.78
CA VAL A 57 -3.30 22.08 -26.69
C VAL A 57 -2.02 22.73 -27.20
N ALA A 58 -1.63 23.83 -26.60
CA ALA A 58 -0.34 24.47 -26.89
C ALA A 58 0.77 23.78 -26.06
N PHE A 59 1.81 23.32 -26.72
CA PHE A 59 2.98 22.74 -26.09
C PHE A 59 4.25 23.28 -26.74
N ASP A 60 5.07 23.96 -25.98
CA ASP A 60 6.32 24.59 -26.45
C ASP A 60 6.15 25.41 -27.73
N GLY A 61 5.11 26.26 -27.74
CA GLY A 61 4.77 27.08 -28.88
C GLY A 61 4.18 26.34 -30.11
N THR A 62 3.96 25.02 -29.98
CA THR A 62 3.42 24.16 -31.05
C THR A 62 2.00 23.70 -30.68
N ALA A 63 1.10 23.72 -31.66
CA ALA A 63 -0.24 23.14 -31.51
C ALA A 63 -0.20 21.62 -31.60
N VAL A 64 -0.48 20.93 -30.48
CA VAL A 64 -0.60 19.48 -30.41
C VAL A 64 -2.08 19.11 -30.39
N HIS A 65 -2.53 18.48 -31.46
CA HIS A 65 -3.88 17.94 -31.56
C HIS A 65 -3.94 16.58 -30.90
N TYR A 66 -4.99 16.32 -30.12
CA TYR A 66 -5.23 15.04 -29.50
C TYR A 66 -6.60 14.49 -29.88
N ARG A 67 -6.69 13.14 -29.91
CA ARG A 67 -7.93 12.41 -30.15
C ARG A 67 -7.92 11.11 -29.35
N VAL A 68 -8.95 10.88 -28.55
CA VAL A 68 -9.15 9.63 -27.80
C VAL A 68 -10.19 8.79 -28.54
N GLU A 69 -9.81 7.60 -28.93
CA GLU A 69 -10.69 6.64 -29.60
C GLU A 69 -10.77 5.34 -28.81
N ALA A 70 -11.94 4.67 -28.88
CA ALA A 70 -12.07 3.28 -28.45
C ALA A 70 -11.55 2.40 -29.59
N SER A 71 -10.72 1.41 -29.27
CA SER A 71 -10.22 0.43 -30.22
C SER A 71 -10.76 -0.95 -29.89
N GLU A 72 -11.15 -1.70 -30.91
CA GLU A 72 -11.56 -3.09 -30.73
C GLU A 72 -10.31 -4.00 -30.59
N PRO A 73 -10.39 -5.06 -29.77
CA PRO A 73 -9.28 -5.97 -29.59
C PRO A 73 -8.99 -6.72 -30.89
N LEU A 74 -7.70 -6.92 -31.18
CA LEU A 74 -7.28 -7.75 -32.30
C LEU A 74 -7.56 -9.23 -32.03
N PRO A 75 -7.84 -10.05 -33.06
CA PRO A 75 -8.09 -11.49 -32.89
C PRO A 75 -6.94 -12.27 -32.24
N SER A 76 -5.73 -11.71 -32.27
CA SER A 76 -4.52 -12.25 -31.63
C SER A 76 -4.36 -11.83 -30.16
N ASP A 77 -5.24 -11.00 -29.64
CA ASP A 77 -5.13 -10.51 -28.28
C ASP A 77 -5.49 -11.60 -27.27
N THR A 78 -4.63 -11.81 -26.31
CA THR A 78 -4.86 -12.73 -25.18
C THR A 78 -5.97 -12.25 -24.25
N ARG A 79 -6.38 -10.99 -24.35
CA ARG A 79 -7.49 -10.37 -23.60
C ARG A 79 -8.37 -9.59 -24.57
N PRO A 80 -9.58 -10.06 -24.87
CA PRO A 80 -10.48 -9.44 -25.85
C PRO A 80 -11.29 -8.26 -25.28
N GLU A 81 -10.72 -7.43 -24.42
CA GLU A 81 -11.42 -6.24 -23.92
C GLU A 81 -11.13 -5.00 -24.77
N PRO A 82 -12.15 -4.16 -25.05
CA PRO A 82 -11.94 -2.89 -25.73
C PRO A 82 -10.95 -2.03 -24.97
N TYR A 83 -9.98 -1.46 -25.66
CA TYR A 83 -9.01 -0.53 -25.09
C TYR A 83 -9.11 0.85 -25.75
N ARG A 84 -8.49 1.85 -25.16
CA ARG A 84 -8.48 3.21 -25.69
C ARG A 84 -7.14 3.56 -26.26
N GLN A 85 -7.16 4.41 -27.26
CA GLN A 85 -5.96 4.97 -27.88
C GLN A 85 -6.04 6.50 -27.82
N LEU A 86 -4.96 7.13 -27.33
CA LEU A 86 -4.74 8.56 -27.42
C LEU A 86 -3.82 8.83 -28.59
N HIS A 87 -4.37 9.46 -29.63
CA HIS A 87 -3.61 9.91 -30.79
C HIS A 87 -3.17 11.35 -30.57
N LEU A 88 -1.87 11.58 -30.63
CA LEU A 88 -1.25 12.90 -30.62
C LEU A 88 -0.72 13.23 -32.00
N SER A 89 -0.98 14.43 -32.51
CA SER A 89 -0.48 14.87 -33.81
C SER A 89 -0.21 16.37 -33.81
N GLY A 90 0.80 16.80 -34.58
CA GLY A 90 1.15 18.21 -34.67
C GLY A 90 1.97 18.50 -35.94
N ALA A 91 1.94 19.76 -36.37
CA ALA A 91 2.80 20.28 -37.44
C ALA A 91 4.23 20.52 -36.88
N CYS A 92 4.85 19.49 -36.32
CA CYS A 92 6.14 19.55 -35.62
C CYS A 92 7.01 18.37 -35.98
N GLU A 93 8.23 18.34 -35.49
CA GLU A 93 9.10 17.19 -35.55
C GLU A 93 8.73 16.15 -34.50
N ARG A 94 9.07 14.89 -34.74
CA ARG A 94 8.71 13.76 -33.87
C ARG A 94 9.22 13.94 -32.42
N HIS A 95 10.37 14.58 -32.26
CA HIS A 95 10.96 14.80 -30.93
C HIS A 95 10.07 15.66 -30.04
N VAL A 96 9.28 16.60 -30.58
CA VAL A 96 8.35 17.45 -29.81
C VAL A 96 7.25 16.60 -29.17
N LEU A 97 6.68 15.62 -29.89
CA LEU A 97 5.68 14.71 -29.33
C LEU A 97 6.28 13.75 -28.29
N LEU A 98 7.52 13.31 -28.48
CA LEU A 98 8.23 12.50 -27.51
C LEU A 98 8.55 13.30 -26.25
N GLU A 99 8.91 14.58 -26.39
CA GLU A 99 9.11 15.48 -25.25
C GLU A 99 7.81 15.74 -24.51
N PHE A 100 6.69 15.93 -25.23
CA PHE A 100 5.36 16.01 -24.61
C PHE A 100 5.07 14.80 -23.74
N VAL A 101 5.32 13.58 -24.24
CA VAL A 101 5.12 12.34 -23.48
C VAL A 101 6.09 12.25 -22.29
N SER A 102 7.35 12.65 -22.48
CA SER A 102 8.36 12.68 -21.42
C SER A 102 7.95 13.62 -20.28
N GLN A 103 7.50 14.83 -20.61
CA GLN A 103 7.01 15.80 -19.62
C GLN A 103 5.71 15.34 -18.96
N SER A 104 4.81 14.70 -19.72
CA SER A 104 3.59 14.08 -19.17
C SER A 104 3.96 13.05 -18.10
N LEU A 105 4.90 12.17 -18.40
CA LEU A 105 5.41 11.16 -17.47
C LEU A 105 6.09 11.78 -16.26
N ALA A 106 6.98 12.75 -16.48
CA ALA A 106 7.69 13.42 -15.40
C ALA A 106 6.71 14.11 -14.45
N ARG A 107 5.70 14.83 -14.99
CA ARG A 107 4.68 15.49 -14.20
C ARG A 107 3.76 14.50 -13.48
N HIS A 108 3.34 13.44 -14.17
CA HIS A 108 2.52 12.38 -13.57
C HIS A 108 3.30 11.68 -12.45
N ARG A 109 4.59 11.37 -12.66
CA ARG A 109 5.48 10.87 -11.62
C ARG A 109 5.57 11.82 -10.43
N VAL A 110 5.88 13.10 -10.65
CA VAL A 110 5.91 14.12 -9.59
C VAL A 110 4.56 14.19 -8.87
N ARG A 111 3.44 14.08 -9.58
CA ARG A 111 2.10 14.08 -8.99
C ARG A 111 1.79 12.78 -8.22
N MET A 112 2.30 11.64 -8.69
CA MET A 112 2.16 10.35 -8.02
C MET A 112 3.13 10.22 -6.84
N THR A 113 4.30 10.87 -6.95
CA THR A 113 5.34 10.91 -5.89
C THR A 113 5.25 12.14 -5.03
N ALA A 114 4.70 13.26 -5.58
CA ALA A 114 4.36 14.36 -4.70
C ALA A 114 3.44 13.77 -3.64
N PRO A 115 3.86 13.78 -2.38
CA PRO A 115 3.04 13.29 -1.30
C PRO A 115 1.80 14.19 -1.28
N ARG A 116 0.75 13.78 -1.97
CA ARG A 116 -0.58 14.35 -1.85
C ARG A 116 -1.02 14.07 -0.42
N GLY A 117 -0.85 15.04 0.42
CA GLY A 117 -0.97 14.95 1.87
C GLY A 117 0.31 15.30 2.61
N LEU A 118 1.34 15.89 1.95
CA LEU A 118 2.46 16.54 2.65
C LEU A 118 2.05 17.80 3.41
N ASP A 119 0.82 18.25 3.29
CA ASP A 119 0.19 19.12 4.28
C ASP A 119 -0.08 18.40 5.61
N GLY A 120 0.50 17.21 5.81
CA GLY A 120 0.34 16.39 7.02
C GLY A 120 -0.88 15.45 7.01
N ALA A 121 -1.65 15.39 5.94
CA ALA A 121 -2.98 14.75 5.94
C ALA A 121 -2.96 13.23 5.81
N GLY A 122 -1.99 12.60 5.13
CA GLY A 122 -2.01 11.14 4.97
C GLY A 122 -0.96 10.54 4.03
N VAL A 123 -1.16 9.28 3.71
CA VAL A 123 -0.31 8.42 2.85
C VAL A 123 -1.19 7.85 1.74
N MET A 124 -0.70 7.83 0.50
CA MET A 124 -1.42 7.15 -0.58
C MET A 124 -1.22 5.65 -0.46
N ARG A 125 -2.33 4.91 -0.50
CA ARG A 125 -2.35 3.46 -0.51
C ARG A 125 -2.81 2.98 -1.88
N TYR A 126 -1.95 2.28 -2.59
CA TYR A 126 -2.22 1.60 -3.84
C TYR A 126 -2.46 0.12 -3.57
N VAL A 127 -3.35 -0.50 -4.32
CA VAL A 127 -3.60 -1.94 -4.26
C VAL A 127 -3.42 -2.50 -5.66
N TRP A 128 -2.73 -3.63 -5.78
CA TRP A 128 -2.58 -4.33 -7.06
C TRP A 128 -3.92 -4.89 -7.50
N ASP A 129 -4.28 -4.61 -8.73
CA ASP A 129 -5.46 -5.18 -9.38
C ASP A 129 -5.02 -6.28 -10.37
N GLU A 130 -5.39 -7.52 -10.06
CA GLU A 130 -5.02 -8.70 -10.85
C GLU A 130 -5.72 -8.71 -12.22
N ASP A 131 -6.95 -8.17 -12.30
CA ASP A 131 -7.72 -8.19 -13.55
C ASP A 131 -7.17 -7.19 -14.56
N SER A 132 -6.78 -6.00 -14.12
CA SER A 132 -6.19 -4.96 -14.98
C SER A 132 -4.67 -5.02 -15.05
N GLN A 133 -4.01 -5.86 -14.25
CA GLN A 133 -2.55 -5.98 -14.11
C GLN A 133 -1.85 -4.62 -13.91
N CYS A 134 -2.43 -3.78 -13.08
CA CYS A 134 -1.89 -2.48 -12.75
C CYS A 134 -2.16 -2.12 -11.28
N TRP A 135 -1.44 -1.13 -10.79
CA TRP A 135 -1.76 -0.52 -9.52
C TRP A 135 -3.03 0.32 -9.65
N GLY A 136 -4.02 0.03 -8.83
CA GLY A 136 -5.26 0.79 -8.77
C GLY A 136 -5.00 2.26 -8.42
N THR A 137 -6.01 3.10 -8.58
CA THR A 137 -5.94 4.51 -8.18
C THR A 137 -5.66 4.61 -6.68
N GLY A 138 -4.60 5.36 -6.32
CA GLY A 138 -4.20 5.50 -4.92
C GLY A 138 -5.32 6.14 -4.08
N ARG A 139 -5.62 5.53 -2.93
CA ARG A 139 -6.53 6.07 -1.93
C ARG A 139 -5.75 6.78 -0.83
N LEU A 140 -6.13 8.00 -0.49
CA LEU A 140 -5.55 8.71 0.65
C LEU A 140 -6.01 8.06 1.97
N VAL A 141 -5.05 7.57 2.76
CA VAL A 141 -5.28 7.03 4.10
C VAL A 141 -4.74 8.04 5.10
N PRO A 142 -5.49 8.41 6.15
CA PRO A 142 -5.03 9.34 7.17
C PRO A 142 -3.68 8.92 7.77
N ARG A 143 -2.85 9.91 8.08
CA ARG A 143 -1.57 9.68 8.76
C ARG A 143 -1.79 8.93 10.08
N ARG A 144 -0.96 7.93 10.31
CA ARG A 144 -0.96 7.18 11.56
C ARG A 144 0.30 7.53 12.37
N PRO A 145 0.18 8.39 13.40
CA PRO A 145 1.33 8.79 14.20
C PRO A 145 1.78 7.65 15.14
N PRO A 146 3.06 7.62 15.56
CA PRO A 146 3.59 6.66 16.54
C PRO A 146 2.77 6.58 17.83
N SER A 147 2.25 7.71 18.29
CA SER A 147 1.41 7.81 19.51
C SER A 147 0.08 7.03 19.43
N SER A 148 -0.34 6.62 18.21
CA SER A 148 -1.53 5.79 18.01
C SER A 148 -1.24 4.28 18.11
N LEU A 149 0.03 3.89 18.27
CA LEU A 149 0.49 2.51 18.42
C LEU A 149 0.90 2.24 19.87
N PHE A 150 0.41 1.14 20.41
CA PHE A 150 0.73 0.70 21.75
C PHE A 150 1.65 -0.53 21.67
N LEU A 151 2.92 -0.28 21.37
CA LEU A 151 3.97 -1.29 21.21
C LEU A 151 4.89 -1.29 22.44
N PRO A 152 5.74 -2.35 22.60
CA PRO A 152 6.80 -2.28 23.57
C PRO A 152 7.74 -1.09 23.34
N PRO A 153 8.28 -0.47 24.41
CA PRO A 153 9.19 0.65 24.28
C PRO A 153 10.40 0.31 23.40
N GLY A 154 10.81 1.22 22.52
CA GLY A 154 11.96 1.07 21.62
C GLY A 154 11.67 0.29 20.33
N ALA A 155 10.64 -0.56 20.30
CA ALA A 155 10.42 -1.46 19.17
C ALA A 155 10.08 -0.74 17.85
N LEU A 156 9.35 0.38 17.92
CA LEU A 156 9.01 1.19 16.73
C LEU A 156 10.16 2.10 16.34
N GLU A 157 10.83 2.67 17.32
CA GLU A 157 11.95 3.60 17.13
C GLU A 157 13.10 2.94 16.40
N ASP A 158 13.45 1.70 16.76
CA ASP A 158 14.53 0.93 16.14
C ASP A 158 14.25 0.67 14.64
N VAL A 159 13.04 0.20 14.30
CA VAL A 159 12.68 -0.07 12.90
C VAL A 159 12.54 1.21 12.09
N LEU A 160 12.06 2.30 12.70
CA LEU A 160 11.97 3.61 12.03
C LEU A 160 13.35 4.18 11.74
N CYS A 161 14.27 4.08 12.69
CA CYS A 161 15.64 4.53 12.53
C CYS A 161 16.34 3.80 11.38
N ASP A 162 16.21 2.47 11.32
CA ASP A 162 16.75 1.66 10.23
C ASP A 162 16.12 2.02 8.88
N LEU A 163 14.79 2.12 8.82
CA LEU A 163 14.06 2.49 7.60
C LEU A 163 14.44 3.88 7.09
N GLN A 164 14.48 4.87 7.98
CA GLN A 164 14.87 6.24 7.62
C GLN A 164 16.30 6.32 7.13
N SER A 165 17.22 5.57 7.77
CA SER A 165 18.61 5.46 7.35
C SER A 165 18.73 4.83 5.97
N TYR A 166 17.98 3.74 5.72
CA TYR A 166 17.99 3.05 4.43
C TYR A 166 17.42 3.91 3.29
N LEU A 167 16.42 4.73 3.55
CA LEU A 167 15.78 5.60 2.56
C LEU A 167 16.56 6.88 2.23
N GLN A 168 17.77 7.04 2.76
CA GLN A 168 18.61 8.21 2.43
C GLN A 168 19.05 8.20 0.97
N PRO A 169 19.19 9.37 0.33
CA PRO A 169 19.53 9.47 -1.10
C PRO A 169 20.83 8.76 -1.49
N HIS A 170 21.79 8.68 -0.58
CA HIS A 170 23.10 8.05 -0.84
C HIS A 170 23.07 6.51 -0.82
N THR A 171 21.97 5.90 -0.32
CA THR A 171 21.87 4.44 -0.20
C THR A 171 21.95 3.76 -1.56
N GLY A 172 21.20 4.25 -2.57
CA GLY A 172 21.24 3.70 -3.93
C GLY A 172 22.65 3.71 -4.52
N ALA A 173 23.37 4.84 -4.37
CA ALA A 173 24.75 4.96 -4.83
C ALA A 173 25.71 4.00 -4.11
N LEU A 174 25.54 3.81 -2.80
CA LEU A 174 26.30 2.85 -2.01
C LEU A 174 26.12 1.42 -2.52
N TYR A 175 24.86 0.98 -2.69
CA TYR A 175 24.57 -0.36 -3.20
C TYR A 175 25.08 -0.56 -4.63
N SER A 176 24.95 0.45 -5.48
CA SER A 176 25.51 0.44 -6.85
C SER A 176 27.03 0.26 -6.83
N THR A 177 27.75 0.99 -5.96
CA THR A 177 29.21 0.86 -5.80
C THR A 177 29.61 -0.55 -5.35
N LEU A 178 28.78 -1.19 -4.53
CA LEU A 178 29.01 -2.55 -4.04
C LEU A 178 28.49 -3.65 -5.00
N HIS A 179 27.91 -3.26 -6.14
CA HIS A 179 27.26 -4.17 -7.10
C HIS A 179 26.18 -5.05 -6.46
N MET A 180 25.44 -4.51 -5.49
CA MET A 180 24.34 -5.17 -4.79
C MET A 180 23.00 -4.57 -5.20
N ALA A 181 21.96 -5.38 -5.22
CA ALA A 181 20.59 -4.88 -5.39
C ALA A 181 20.17 -4.08 -4.13
N PRO A 182 19.70 -2.83 -4.27
CA PRO A 182 19.26 -2.03 -3.14
C PRO A 182 17.86 -2.49 -2.68
N THR A 183 17.81 -3.62 -1.99
CA THR A 183 16.58 -4.18 -1.41
C THR A 183 16.71 -4.28 0.10
N ARG A 184 15.64 -3.89 0.83
CA ARG A 184 15.54 -4.01 2.28
C ARG A 184 14.21 -4.65 2.64
N VAL A 185 14.25 -5.73 3.41
CA VAL A 185 13.09 -6.54 3.76
C VAL A 185 12.83 -6.47 5.26
N TYR A 186 11.66 -5.95 5.63
CA TYR A 186 11.15 -5.91 7.00
C TYR A 186 10.06 -6.94 7.17
N MET A 187 10.11 -7.69 8.27
CA MET A 187 9.10 -8.70 8.58
C MET A 187 8.45 -8.43 9.94
N LEU A 188 7.14 -8.29 9.94
CA LEU A 188 6.32 -8.10 11.13
C LEU A 188 5.60 -9.42 11.45
N ARG A 189 5.94 -10.05 12.58
CA ARG A 189 5.48 -11.39 12.95
C ARG A 189 4.67 -11.33 14.23
N GLY A 190 3.58 -12.09 14.31
CA GLY A 190 2.82 -12.24 15.57
C GLY A 190 1.34 -12.51 15.36
N PRO A 191 0.58 -12.74 16.43
CA PRO A 191 -0.81 -13.15 16.35
C PRO A 191 -1.69 -12.13 15.62
N PRO A 192 -2.82 -12.55 15.05
CA PRO A 192 -3.77 -11.64 14.43
C PRO A 192 -4.28 -10.62 15.45
N GLY A 193 -4.46 -9.37 14.99
CA GLY A 193 -4.90 -8.27 15.86
C GLY A 193 -3.82 -7.68 16.78
N SER A 194 -2.56 -8.01 16.60
CA SER A 194 -1.43 -7.46 17.38
C SER A 194 -0.88 -6.13 16.84
N ALA A 195 -1.55 -5.49 15.90
CA ALA A 195 -1.23 -4.20 15.30
C ALA A 195 -0.18 -4.21 14.15
N LYS A 196 0.14 -5.34 13.53
CA LYS A 196 1.10 -5.44 12.41
C LYS A 196 0.77 -4.48 11.25
N THR A 197 -0.40 -4.60 10.63
CA THR A 197 -0.86 -3.70 9.55
C THR A 197 -0.89 -2.24 9.99
N SER A 198 -1.25 -1.99 11.25
CA SER A 198 -1.23 -0.64 11.84
C SER A 198 0.18 -0.05 11.89
N THR A 199 1.16 -0.88 12.18
CA THR A 199 2.58 -0.50 12.21
C THR A 199 3.09 -0.22 10.80
N LEU A 200 2.68 -1.00 9.77
CA LEU A 200 3.02 -0.69 8.38
C LEU A 200 2.55 0.70 7.97
N HIS A 201 1.31 1.07 8.31
CA HIS A 201 0.78 2.41 8.03
C HIS A 201 1.54 3.50 8.78
N CYS A 202 1.97 3.24 10.01
CA CYS A 202 2.78 4.18 10.79
C CYS A 202 4.17 4.35 10.16
N LEU A 203 4.84 3.27 9.80
CA LEU A 203 6.15 3.30 9.13
C LEU A 203 6.10 4.11 7.84
N ALA A 204 5.09 3.89 6.99
CA ALA A 204 4.90 4.66 5.77
C ALA A 204 4.65 6.14 6.06
N SER A 205 3.83 6.44 7.08
CA SER A 205 3.52 7.82 7.48
C SER A 205 4.75 8.57 7.98
N GLU A 206 5.58 7.93 8.81
CA GLU A 206 6.78 8.54 9.38
C GLU A 206 7.92 8.62 8.35
N ALA A 207 8.02 7.64 7.46
CA ALA A 207 8.96 7.65 6.35
C ALA A 207 8.53 8.61 5.22
N ARG A 208 7.32 9.16 5.28
CA ARG A 208 6.70 9.97 4.22
C ARG A 208 6.72 9.24 2.87
N ARG A 209 6.36 7.96 2.88
CA ARG A 209 6.31 7.10 1.71
C ARG A 209 4.90 6.58 1.50
N ASN A 210 4.55 6.32 0.26
CA ASN A 210 3.29 5.69 -0.10
C ASN A 210 3.34 4.18 0.20
N LEU A 211 2.18 3.53 0.28
CA LEU A 211 2.07 2.09 0.41
C LEU A 211 1.57 1.48 -0.89
N ALA A 212 2.26 0.47 -1.37
CA ALA A 212 1.86 -0.37 -2.48
C ALA A 212 1.55 -1.77 -1.94
N VAL A 213 0.26 -2.07 -1.77
CA VAL A 213 -0.21 -3.31 -1.14
C VAL A 213 -0.44 -4.37 -2.20
N LEU A 214 0.26 -5.48 -2.07
CA LEU A 214 0.13 -6.67 -2.90
C LEU A 214 -0.47 -7.79 -2.05
N ASN A 215 -1.72 -8.14 -2.33
CA ASN A 215 -2.41 -9.24 -1.67
C ASN A 215 -2.30 -10.49 -2.54
N PHE A 216 -1.86 -11.60 -1.97
CA PHE A 216 -1.85 -12.87 -2.68
C PHE A 216 -3.22 -13.53 -2.58
N THR A 217 -3.83 -13.75 -3.73
CA THR A 217 -5.06 -14.53 -3.87
C THR A 217 -4.76 -15.83 -4.62
N PRO A 218 -5.68 -16.79 -4.69
CA PRO A 218 -5.51 -17.97 -5.53
C PRO A 218 -5.31 -17.67 -7.03
N ARG A 219 -5.65 -16.45 -7.45
CA ARG A 219 -5.55 -15.99 -8.85
C ARG A 219 -4.24 -15.27 -9.16
N THR A 220 -3.55 -14.76 -8.13
CA THR A 220 -2.27 -14.05 -8.28
C THR A 220 -1.22 -14.98 -8.89
N THR A 221 -0.55 -14.55 -9.93
CA THR A 221 0.48 -15.31 -10.65
C THR A 221 1.89 -14.75 -10.41
N ASP A 222 2.91 -15.51 -10.82
CA ASP A 222 4.30 -15.03 -10.82
C ASP A 222 4.48 -13.80 -11.71
N ASP A 223 3.71 -13.72 -12.81
CA ASP A 223 3.75 -12.57 -13.72
C ASP A 223 3.10 -11.33 -13.13
N ASP A 224 2.04 -11.50 -12.29
CA ASP A 224 1.47 -10.40 -11.52
C ASP A 224 2.50 -9.84 -10.54
N LEU A 225 3.21 -10.69 -9.80
CA LEU A 225 4.26 -10.27 -8.89
C LEU A 225 5.38 -9.50 -9.61
N ARG A 226 5.85 -10.01 -10.76
CA ARG A 226 6.86 -9.33 -11.59
C ARG A 226 6.36 -7.98 -12.09
N SER A 227 5.14 -7.94 -12.63
CA SER A 227 4.53 -6.74 -13.19
C SER A 227 4.31 -5.69 -12.10
N ALA A 228 3.81 -6.09 -10.93
CA ALA A 228 3.61 -5.20 -9.78
C ALA A 228 4.93 -4.55 -9.34
N LEU A 229 6.01 -5.33 -9.21
CA LEU A 229 7.31 -4.79 -8.80
C LEU A 229 7.96 -3.89 -9.87
N ARG A 230 7.76 -4.19 -11.15
CA ARG A 230 8.28 -3.37 -12.26
C ARG A 230 7.56 -2.03 -12.39
N THR A 231 6.26 -2.00 -12.13
CA THR A 231 5.40 -0.83 -12.27
C THR A 231 5.10 -0.14 -10.93
N LEU A 232 5.83 -0.51 -9.88
CA LEU A 232 5.64 0.03 -8.53
C LEU A 232 5.59 1.57 -8.55
N PRO A 233 4.62 2.21 -7.91
CA PRO A 233 4.60 3.66 -7.75
C PRO A 233 5.90 4.15 -7.12
N GLU A 234 6.46 5.22 -7.67
CA GLU A 234 7.75 5.78 -7.25
C GLU A 234 7.73 6.11 -5.75
N GLY A 235 8.80 5.77 -5.05
CA GLY A 235 8.94 6.00 -3.61
C GLY A 235 7.96 5.21 -2.73
N ALA A 236 7.20 4.26 -3.25
CA ALA A 236 6.28 3.46 -2.45
C ALA A 236 7.00 2.30 -1.73
N LEU A 237 6.60 2.05 -0.49
CA LEU A 237 6.95 0.83 0.24
C LEU A 237 6.03 -0.30 -0.22
N VAL A 238 6.61 -1.42 -0.66
CA VAL A 238 5.84 -2.63 -1.01
C VAL A 238 5.37 -3.31 0.26
N CYS A 239 4.08 -3.57 0.36
CA CYS A 239 3.49 -4.26 1.50
C CYS A 239 2.87 -5.59 1.03
N ILE A 240 3.33 -6.70 1.56
CA ILE A 240 2.76 -8.02 1.32
C ILE A 240 2.25 -8.54 2.66
N GLU A 241 0.92 -8.60 2.79
CA GLU A 241 0.28 -9.01 4.04
C GLU A 241 0.01 -10.51 4.05
N ASP A 242 0.08 -11.09 5.26
CA ASP A 242 -0.28 -12.49 5.56
C ASP A 242 0.39 -13.52 4.63
N ILE A 243 1.73 -13.40 4.47
CA ILE A 243 2.52 -14.30 3.60
C ILE A 243 2.43 -15.77 3.99
N ASP A 244 1.96 -16.08 5.20
CA ASP A 244 1.74 -17.46 5.65
C ASP A 244 0.70 -18.20 4.81
N CYS A 245 -0.17 -17.50 4.11
CA CYS A 245 -1.10 -18.11 3.15
C CYS A 245 -0.37 -18.90 2.04
N LEU A 246 0.86 -18.51 1.68
CA LEU A 246 1.68 -19.21 0.68
C LEU A 246 2.28 -20.54 1.21
N PHE A 247 2.29 -20.73 2.52
CA PHE A 247 2.96 -21.86 3.19
C PHE A 247 2.00 -22.86 3.82
N ASP A 248 0.70 -22.72 3.63
CA ASP A 248 -0.27 -23.59 4.30
C ASP A 248 -0.08 -25.04 3.87
N LYS A 249 0.42 -25.84 4.85
CA LYS A 249 0.79 -27.26 4.67
C LYS A 249 -0.39 -28.20 4.36
N ARG A 250 -1.62 -27.66 4.33
CA ARG A 250 -2.83 -28.46 4.10
C ARG A 250 -3.08 -28.83 2.64
N GLY A 251 -2.05 -28.76 1.80
CA GLY A 251 -1.99 -29.55 0.56
C GLY A 251 -2.69 -28.99 -0.66
N ALA A 252 -3.24 -27.82 -0.61
CA ALA A 252 -3.73 -27.17 -1.82
C ALA A 252 -2.69 -26.13 -2.27
N ARG A 253 -1.97 -26.42 -3.34
CA ARG A 253 -1.26 -25.41 -4.16
C ARG A 253 -2.31 -24.52 -4.82
N ASN A 254 -3.01 -23.69 -4.03
CA ASN A 254 -4.09 -22.87 -4.53
C ASN A 254 -3.66 -21.42 -4.83
N HIS A 255 -2.37 -21.11 -4.72
CA HIS A 255 -1.85 -19.80 -5.09
C HIS A 255 -1.03 -19.95 -6.37
N GLY A 256 -1.28 -19.08 -7.34
CA GLY A 256 -0.55 -19.06 -8.60
C GLY A 256 0.88 -18.51 -8.48
N VAL A 257 1.23 -17.91 -7.32
CA VAL A 257 2.58 -17.43 -7.01
C VAL A 257 3.42 -18.56 -6.45
N ASN A 258 4.54 -18.84 -7.10
CA ASN A 258 5.54 -19.78 -6.61
C ASN A 258 6.41 -19.12 -5.53
N PHE A 259 6.73 -19.87 -4.49
CA PHE A 259 7.64 -19.41 -3.44
C PHE A 259 9.00 -18.94 -3.98
N SER A 260 9.54 -19.63 -5.00
CA SER A 260 10.77 -19.23 -5.68
C SER A 260 10.67 -17.86 -6.38
N ALA A 261 9.50 -17.51 -6.92
CA ALA A 261 9.26 -16.19 -7.50
C ALA A 261 9.27 -15.10 -6.44
N LEU A 262 8.66 -15.37 -5.28
CA LEU A 262 8.72 -14.44 -4.14
C LEU A 262 10.18 -14.24 -3.69
N LEU A 263 10.95 -15.31 -3.51
CA LEU A 263 12.36 -15.21 -3.13
C LEU A 263 13.18 -14.39 -4.13
N ALA A 264 12.99 -14.62 -5.44
CA ALA A 264 13.64 -13.85 -6.48
C ALA A 264 13.23 -12.36 -6.46
N ALA A 265 11.96 -12.07 -6.13
CA ALA A 265 11.48 -10.70 -5.93
C ALA A 265 12.22 -10.00 -4.78
N LEU A 266 12.39 -10.70 -3.65
CA LEU A 266 13.11 -10.18 -2.48
C LEU A 266 14.60 -10.01 -2.73
N ASP A 267 15.20 -10.83 -3.60
CA ASP A 267 16.59 -10.66 -4.04
C ASP A 267 16.78 -9.48 -5.01
N GLY A 268 15.71 -8.75 -5.34
CA GLY A 268 15.76 -7.64 -6.28
C GLY A 268 15.89 -8.05 -7.75
N THR A 269 15.75 -9.35 -8.07
CA THR A 269 15.93 -9.88 -9.44
C THR A 269 14.92 -9.30 -10.42
N TYR A 270 13.70 -8.98 -9.98
CA TYR A 270 12.65 -8.36 -10.82
C TYR A 270 12.74 -6.84 -10.86
N GLY A 271 13.61 -6.28 -10.04
CA GLY A 271 13.77 -4.85 -9.83
C GLY A 271 14.87 -4.23 -10.67
N ALA A 272 15.10 -4.67 -11.92
CA ALA A 272 15.81 -3.85 -12.89
C ALA A 272 14.94 -2.61 -13.21
N ARG A 273 14.62 -1.86 -12.15
CA ARG A 273 14.04 -0.54 -12.26
C ARG A 273 15.09 0.34 -12.91
N GLN A 274 14.68 1.09 -13.90
CA GLN A 274 15.47 2.18 -14.45
C GLN A 274 15.68 3.32 -13.42
N CYS A 275 15.16 3.14 -12.19
CA CYS A 275 15.28 4.07 -11.09
C CYS A 275 16.28 3.51 -10.08
N GLU A 276 17.26 4.33 -9.69
CA GLU A 276 18.25 4.08 -8.64
C GLU A 276 17.64 4.03 -7.23
N GLU A 277 16.31 4.02 -7.11
CA GLU A 277 15.63 4.03 -5.82
C GLU A 277 15.66 2.66 -5.13
N PRO A 278 16.01 2.65 -3.83
CA PRO A 278 16.02 1.43 -3.03
C PRO A 278 14.64 0.80 -2.90
N LEU A 279 14.53 -0.51 -3.12
CA LEU A 279 13.30 -1.27 -2.91
C LEU A 279 13.13 -1.59 -1.42
N THR A 280 12.02 -1.18 -0.84
CA THR A 280 11.66 -1.55 0.54
C THR A 280 10.45 -2.46 0.53
N VAL A 281 10.57 -3.63 1.13
CA VAL A 281 9.50 -4.62 1.23
C VAL A 281 9.12 -4.83 2.69
N LEU A 282 7.84 -4.69 2.98
CA LEU A 282 7.24 -4.89 4.30
C LEU A 282 6.38 -6.16 4.25
N LEU A 283 6.75 -7.17 5.00
CA LEU A 283 6.05 -8.46 5.06
C LEU A 283 5.30 -8.59 6.38
N THR A 284 4.09 -9.15 6.36
CA THR A 284 3.42 -9.58 7.60
C THR A 284 3.15 -11.08 7.60
N THR A 285 3.20 -11.69 8.79
CA THR A 285 2.82 -13.09 8.99
C THR A 285 2.19 -13.29 10.37
N ASN A 286 1.24 -14.22 10.45
CA ASN A 286 0.62 -14.64 11.69
C ASN A 286 1.33 -15.88 12.29
N SER A 287 2.17 -16.56 11.53
CA SER A 287 2.86 -17.77 11.95
C SER A 287 4.38 -17.58 12.03
N LEU A 288 4.95 -17.87 13.21
CA LEU A 288 6.40 -17.82 13.43
C LEU A 288 7.10 -19.11 12.95
N GLU A 289 6.39 -20.24 13.01
CA GLU A 289 6.97 -21.57 12.80
C GLU A 289 6.97 -22.01 11.34
N SER A 290 6.06 -21.50 10.54
CA SER A 290 5.85 -21.94 9.15
C SER A 290 6.80 -21.30 8.13
N LEU A 291 7.62 -20.33 8.54
CA LEU A 291 8.49 -19.59 7.61
C LEU A 291 9.69 -20.44 7.21
N ASP A 292 9.84 -20.62 5.89
CA ASP A 292 10.99 -21.28 5.30
C ASP A 292 12.31 -20.55 5.61
N LEU A 293 13.39 -21.32 5.79
CA LEU A 293 14.72 -20.78 6.09
C LEU A 293 15.23 -19.85 4.97
N ALA A 294 14.88 -20.12 3.71
CA ALA A 294 15.28 -19.30 2.59
C ALA A 294 14.65 -17.88 2.67
N LEU A 295 13.40 -17.77 3.12
CA LEU A 295 12.77 -16.49 3.37
C LEU A 295 13.41 -15.76 4.56
N ARG A 296 13.67 -16.47 5.66
CA ARG A 296 14.30 -15.87 6.86
C ARG A 296 15.66 -15.26 6.57
N ARG A 297 16.43 -15.83 5.64
CA ARG A 297 17.75 -15.32 5.23
C ARG A 297 17.68 -14.01 4.44
N ARG A 298 16.50 -13.65 3.91
CA ARG A 298 16.28 -12.44 3.12
C ARG A 298 15.65 -11.31 3.92
N VAL A 299 15.32 -11.59 5.17
CA VAL A 299 14.77 -10.58 6.09
C VAL A 299 15.94 -9.86 6.76
N ASP A 300 16.03 -8.56 6.54
CA ASP A 300 17.04 -7.69 7.14
C ASP A 300 16.65 -7.28 8.56
N TYR A 301 15.34 -7.04 8.78
CA TYR A 301 14.84 -6.64 10.08
C TYR A 301 13.53 -7.36 10.41
N ALA A 302 13.48 -8.01 11.58
CA ALA A 302 12.30 -8.70 12.07
C ALA A 302 11.76 -8.05 13.34
N MET A 303 10.45 -7.75 13.36
CA MET A 303 9.74 -7.19 14.50
C MET A 303 8.69 -8.19 14.99
N ASP A 304 8.82 -8.59 16.25
CA ASP A 304 7.92 -9.55 16.89
C ASP A 304 6.81 -8.86 17.67
N PHE A 305 5.58 -9.26 17.40
CA PHE A 305 4.37 -8.81 18.09
C PHE A 305 3.87 -9.94 18.97
N GLY A 306 3.62 -9.62 20.22
CA GLY A 306 3.04 -10.55 21.20
C GLY A 306 1.55 -10.28 21.45
N TYR A 307 1.02 -11.02 22.40
CA TYR A 307 -0.25 -10.70 23.02
C TYR A 307 -0.15 -9.45 23.90
N ALA A 308 -1.29 -8.87 24.26
CA ALA A 308 -1.37 -7.64 25.01
C ALA A 308 -0.69 -7.76 26.40
N THR A 309 0.22 -6.85 26.68
CA THR A 309 0.85 -6.74 28.00
C THR A 309 0.11 -5.72 28.87
N ARG A 310 0.28 -5.80 30.20
CA ARG A 310 -0.29 -4.82 31.13
C ARG A 310 0.13 -3.39 30.79
N GLN A 311 1.40 -3.21 30.40
CA GLN A 311 1.91 -1.88 30.05
C GLN A 311 1.22 -1.31 28.80
N GLN A 312 1.05 -2.12 27.78
CA GLN A 312 0.34 -1.74 26.56
C GLN A 312 -1.13 -1.40 26.85
N CYS A 313 -1.82 -2.24 27.61
CA CYS A 313 -3.20 -1.99 28.04
C CYS A 313 -3.32 -0.71 28.87
N LYS A 314 -2.38 -0.44 29.77
CA LYS A 314 -2.34 0.77 30.58
C LYS A 314 -2.17 2.03 29.72
N SER A 315 -1.23 2.00 28.77
CA SER A 315 -1.00 3.10 27.84
C SER A 315 -2.22 3.34 26.94
N MET A 316 -2.85 2.27 26.46
CA MET A 316 -4.06 2.33 25.65
C MET A 316 -5.24 2.89 26.45
N PHE A 317 -5.42 2.44 27.69
CA PHE A 317 -6.45 2.93 28.59
C PHE A 317 -6.31 4.43 28.85
N ALA A 318 -5.09 4.88 29.17
CA ALA A 318 -4.80 6.30 29.40
C ALA A 318 -5.06 7.16 28.15
N ALA A 319 -4.76 6.65 26.97
CA ALA A 319 -5.01 7.36 25.72
C ALA A 319 -6.51 7.44 25.35
N PHE A 320 -7.29 6.39 25.62
CA PHE A 320 -8.70 6.31 25.24
C PHE A 320 -9.62 6.94 26.30
N VAL A 321 -9.22 6.90 27.57
CA VAL A 321 -10.01 7.38 28.70
C VAL A 321 -9.18 8.32 29.59
N PRO A 322 -8.69 9.45 29.05
CA PRO A 322 -7.73 10.31 29.76
C PRO A 322 -8.26 10.92 31.04
N SER A 323 -9.58 11.01 31.19
CA SER A 323 -10.24 11.56 32.39
C SER A 323 -10.53 10.51 33.47
N ALA A 324 -10.25 9.22 33.21
CA ALA A 324 -10.52 8.17 34.19
C ALA A 324 -9.47 8.18 35.33
N PRO A 325 -9.89 7.95 36.58
CA PRO A 325 -8.95 7.77 37.67
C PRO A 325 -8.12 6.49 37.49
N ALA A 326 -6.90 6.48 38.01
CA ALA A 326 -6.01 5.33 37.93
C ALA A 326 -6.63 4.03 38.50
N SER A 327 -7.49 4.13 39.49
CA SER A 327 -8.25 3.01 40.05
C SER A 327 -9.18 2.34 39.06
N SER A 328 -9.69 3.04 38.04
CA SER A 328 -10.53 2.44 37.01
C SER A 328 -9.73 1.47 36.11
N PHE A 329 -8.48 1.80 35.80
CA PHE A 329 -7.61 0.85 35.08
C PHE A 329 -7.33 -0.39 35.90
N GLU A 330 -7.03 -0.23 37.21
CA GLU A 330 -6.74 -1.38 38.09
C GLU A 330 -7.97 -2.30 38.24
N ALA A 331 -9.18 -1.75 38.32
CA ALA A 331 -10.41 -2.53 38.33
C ALA A 331 -10.60 -3.33 36.98
N VAL A 332 -10.35 -2.69 35.83
CA VAL A 332 -10.40 -3.34 34.54
C VAL A 332 -9.31 -4.43 34.46
N TRP A 333 -8.08 -4.11 34.88
CA TRP A 333 -6.97 -5.05 34.82
C TRP A 333 -7.16 -6.25 35.75
N ALA A 334 -7.76 -6.06 36.91
CA ALA A 334 -8.12 -7.16 37.83
C ALA A 334 -9.07 -8.16 37.16
N HIS A 335 -9.91 -7.72 36.24
CA HIS A 335 -10.82 -8.60 35.49
C HIS A 335 -10.17 -9.24 34.26
N VAL A 336 -9.38 -8.48 33.50
CA VAL A 336 -8.79 -8.95 32.22
C VAL A 336 -7.40 -9.55 32.36
N GLY A 337 -6.66 -9.20 33.43
CA GLY A 337 -5.31 -9.66 33.69
C GLY A 337 -5.26 -11.18 33.90
N GLY A 338 -4.18 -11.80 33.44
CA GLY A 338 -4.04 -13.27 33.45
C GLY A 338 -4.64 -13.99 32.26
N ARG A 339 -5.38 -13.28 31.37
CA ARG A 339 -5.90 -13.83 30.12
C ARG A 339 -5.00 -13.46 28.95
N THR A 340 -4.94 -14.33 27.96
CA THR A 340 -4.17 -14.12 26.72
C THR A 340 -5.09 -13.55 25.64
N PHE A 341 -4.78 -12.36 25.14
CA PHE A 341 -5.56 -11.69 24.09
C PHE A 341 -4.72 -10.72 23.26
N ALA A 342 -5.15 -10.48 22.04
CA ALA A 342 -4.51 -9.48 21.18
C ALA A 342 -4.90 -8.05 21.59
N THR A 343 -4.03 -7.08 21.33
CA THR A 343 -4.26 -5.67 21.65
C THR A 343 -5.54 -5.11 21.02
N SER A 344 -5.96 -5.64 19.85
CA SER A 344 -7.22 -5.27 19.19
C SER A 344 -8.46 -5.59 20.01
N VAL A 345 -8.44 -6.66 20.81
CA VAL A 345 -9.57 -7.04 21.69
C VAL A 345 -9.76 -5.97 22.75
N PHE A 346 -8.66 -5.56 23.39
CA PHE A 346 -8.70 -4.52 24.41
C PHE A 346 -9.13 -3.16 23.83
N ALA A 347 -8.63 -2.79 22.66
CA ALA A 347 -9.06 -1.59 21.96
C ALA A 347 -10.57 -1.58 21.67
N LYS A 348 -11.10 -2.70 21.13
CA LYS A 348 -12.54 -2.85 20.88
C LYS A 348 -13.38 -2.77 22.17
N PHE A 349 -12.90 -3.36 23.25
CA PHE A 349 -13.53 -3.26 24.56
C PHE A 349 -13.62 -1.80 25.03
N LEU A 350 -12.51 -1.04 25.00
CA LEU A 350 -12.50 0.36 25.37
C LEU A 350 -13.46 1.19 24.49
N LEU A 351 -13.46 0.97 23.17
CA LEU A 351 -14.36 1.66 22.26
C LEU A 351 -15.83 1.35 22.57
N ARG A 352 -16.20 0.09 22.86
CA ARG A 352 -17.56 -0.27 23.29
C ARG A 352 -17.96 0.40 24.58
N ALA A 353 -17.05 0.45 25.56
CA ALA A 353 -17.31 1.11 26.83
C ALA A 353 -17.52 2.62 26.69
N LEU A 354 -16.74 3.29 25.82
CA LEU A 354 -16.87 4.71 25.52
C LEU A 354 -18.18 5.07 24.79
N GLN A 355 -18.78 4.12 24.08
CA GLN A 355 -20.08 4.29 23.43
C GLN A 355 -21.26 4.19 24.41
N GLN A 356 -21.04 3.68 25.62
CA GLN A 356 -22.08 3.63 26.67
C GLN A 356 -22.29 5.01 27.31
N PRO A 357 -23.50 5.30 27.82
CA PRO A 357 -23.81 6.61 28.42
C PRO A 357 -22.87 7.02 29.58
N HIS A 358 -22.42 6.04 30.38
CA HIS A 358 -21.53 6.31 31.51
C HIS A 358 -20.05 6.43 31.13
N ARG A 359 -19.66 5.99 29.90
CA ARG A 359 -18.29 6.06 29.36
C ARG A 359 -17.20 5.52 30.32
N ASP A 360 -17.53 4.54 31.15
CA ASP A 360 -16.67 3.96 32.17
C ASP A 360 -16.38 2.47 31.84
N PRO A 361 -15.17 2.11 31.42
CA PRO A 361 -14.83 0.72 31.11
C PRO A 361 -14.98 -0.23 32.31
N ALA A 362 -14.78 0.25 33.54
CA ALA A 362 -14.93 -0.58 34.74
C ALA A 362 -16.37 -1.08 34.98
N ARG A 363 -17.36 -0.42 34.35
CA ARG A 363 -18.77 -0.83 34.39
C ARG A 363 -19.20 -1.73 33.20
N CYS A 364 -18.30 -2.01 32.29
CA CYS A 364 -18.60 -2.75 31.06
C CYS A 364 -17.81 -4.05 30.94
N LEU A 365 -17.37 -4.64 32.05
CA LEU A 365 -16.44 -5.78 32.04
C LEU A 365 -16.97 -7.00 31.28
N SER A 366 -18.29 -7.25 31.34
CA SER A 366 -18.94 -8.33 30.55
C SER A 366 -18.72 -8.17 29.04
N ALA A 367 -18.65 -6.92 28.54
CA ALA A 367 -18.39 -6.68 27.15
C ALA A 367 -16.98 -7.14 26.68
N PHE A 368 -16.03 -7.22 27.61
CA PHE A 368 -14.72 -7.80 27.34
C PHE A 368 -14.83 -9.34 27.18
N ASP A 369 -15.58 -9.98 28.06
CA ASP A 369 -15.78 -11.44 28.02
C ASP A 369 -16.47 -11.86 26.72
N ASP A 370 -17.50 -11.13 26.31
CA ASP A 370 -18.21 -11.34 25.02
C ASP A 370 -17.27 -11.18 23.84
N LEU A 371 -16.41 -10.14 23.85
CA LEU A 371 -15.45 -9.90 22.77
C LEU A 371 -14.38 -10.99 22.71
N LEU A 372 -13.90 -11.44 23.87
CA LEU A 372 -12.90 -12.48 23.96
C LEU A 372 -13.46 -13.80 23.42
N ALA A 373 -14.64 -14.21 23.88
CA ALA A 373 -15.34 -15.39 23.41
C ALA A 373 -15.62 -15.34 21.88
N CYS A 374 -16.10 -14.20 21.39
CA CYS A 374 -16.39 -14.03 19.96
C CYS A 374 -15.11 -14.06 19.09
N THR A 375 -13.99 -13.49 19.60
CA THR A 375 -12.75 -13.41 18.81
C THR A 375 -12.04 -14.75 18.68
N TYR A 376 -12.11 -15.58 19.69
CA TYR A 376 -11.38 -16.86 19.75
C TYR A 376 -12.31 -18.08 19.70
N ALA A 377 -13.57 -17.90 19.33
CA ALA A 377 -14.48 -19.02 19.11
C ALA A 377 -13.93 -19.97 18.03
N GLY A 378 -13.58 -21.21 18.43
CA GLY A 378 -13.04 -22.23 17.54
C GLY A 378 -11.53 -22.26 17.38
N ASP A 379 -10.77 -21.45 18.14
CA ASP A 379 -9.32 -21.53 18.19
C ASP A 379 -8.85 -22.27 19.45
N ASP A 380 -8.73 -23.60 19.33
CA ASP A 380 -8.32 -24.48 20.43
C ASP A 380 -6.95 -24.15 21.04
N ARG A 381 -6.08 -23.47 20.28
CA ARG A 381 -4.75 -23.07 20.76
C ARG A 381 -4.83 -21.93 21.78
N VAL A 382 -5.76 -21.02 21.59
CA VAL A 382 -5.95 -19.89 22.53
C VAL A 382 -6.77 -20.34 23.73
N LEU A 383 -7.75 -21.23 23.54
CA LEU A 383 -8.55 -21.81 24.60
C LEU A 383 -7.70 -22.57 25.63
N ALA A 384 -6.64 -23.27 25.18
CA ALA A 384 -5.72 -23.98 26.07
C ALA A 384 -4.89 -23.07 27.01
N TYR A 385 -4.74 -21.77 26.67
CA TYR A 385 -4.09 -20.77 27.54
C TYR A 385 -5.08 -19.95 28.38
N MET A 386 -6.38 -20.24 28.27
CA MET A 386 -7.46 -19.55 28.99
C MET A 386 -7.93 -20.31 30.24
N THR A 387 -7.57 -21.57 30.37
CA THR A 387 -7.81 -22.44 31.54
C THR A 387 -6.57 -22.46 32.43
#